data_74ebfddf110c8620646e860b4c16fd9c
#
_entry.id   74ebfddf110c8620646e860b4c16fd9c
#
_cell.length_a   1.000
_cell.length_b   1.000
_cell.length_c   1.000
_cell.angle_alpha   90.00
_cell.angle_beta   90.00
_cell.angle_gamma   90.00
#
_symmetry.space_group_name_H-M   'P 1'
#
loop_
_entity.id
_entity.type
_entity.pdbx_description
1 polymer ?
#
loop_
_entity_poly.entity_id
_entity_poly.type
_entity_poly.pdbx_seq_one_letter_code
_entity_poly.pdbx_strand_id
1 'polypeptide(L)'
;RGPNCLQNITPYLNLADALGAPMIRVCIKQSEDIIHVQNAADAAAQRGLKIVHQCHVQSLFETLDEIEARVREINRPNFGLVFEAANLEQCGQDYGPPAIERLTPWIENVYLQNQRISATGAIRLNTWCNGPVPIDLCEIYEPDGIDFASVFEGLQAIGYDGPLTVHQSAPEDTSLTALDTATQTATFLRQLMSDNT
;
A
#
# COMPACT_ATOMS: atom_id res chain seq x y z
N ARG A 1 -14.23 -7.23 -5.71
CA ARG A 1 -13.23 -8.28 -5.43
C ARG A 1 -13.91 -9.64 -5.42
N GLY A 2 -14.01 -10.31 -6.56
CA GLY A 2 -14.49 -11.69 -6.62
C GLY A 2 -13.34 -12.68 -6.44
N PRO A 3 -13.59 -13.91 -5.98
CA PRO A 3 -12.56 -14.93 -5.75
C PRO A 3 -11.75 -15.28 -7.01
N ASN A 4 -12.26 -14.96 -8.20
CA ASN A 4 -11.64 -15.33 -9.49
C ASN A 4 -11.18 -14.10 -10.31
N CYS A 5 -11.01 -12.93 -9.69
CA CYS A 5 -10.67 -11.71 -10.44
C CYS A 5 -9.32 -11.80 -11.19
N LEU A 6 -8.34 -12.51 -10.62
CA LEU A 6 -7.05 -12.76 -11.27
C LEU A 6 -7.16 -13.75 -12.43
N GLN A 7 -8.05 -14.74 -12.35
CA GLN A 7 -8.25 -15.73 -13.41
C GLN A 7 -8.91 -15.12 -14.66
N ASN A 8 -9.65 -14.02 -14.50
CA ASN A 8 -10.24 -13.26 -15.60
C ASN A 8 -10.08 -11.75 -15.36
N ILE A 9 -8.92 -11.23 -15.70
CA ILE A 9 -8.60 -9.81 -15.53
C ILE A 9 -9.24 -8.90 -16.58
N THR A 10 -9.72 -9.45 -17.71
CA THR A 10 -10.21 -8.67 -18.86
C THR A 10 -11.26 -7.61 -18.52
N PRO A 11 -12.31 -7.88 -17.70
CA PRO A 11 -13.28 -6.85 -17.33
C PRO A 11 -12.66 -5.66 -16.60
N TYR A 12 -11.65 -5.92 -15.77
CA TYR A 12 -10.95 -4.88 -15.00
C TYR A 12 -10.00 -4.07 -15.88
N LEU A 13 -9.37 -4.69 -16.86
CA LEU A 13 -8.58 -4.00 -17.89
C LEU A 13 -9.47 -3.06 -18.71
N ASN A 14 -10.65 -3.52 -19.13
CA ASN A 14 -11.61 -2.70 -19.85
C ASN A 14 -12.08 -1.49 -19.02
N LEU A 15 -12.29 -1.70 -17.72
CA LEU A 15 -12.66 -0.62 -16.81
C LEU A 15 -11.52 0.38 -16.63
N ALA A 16 -10.28 -0.10 -16.47
CA ALA A 16 -9.12 0.76 -16.36
C ALA A 16 -8.93 1.64 -17.61
N ASP A 17 -9.05 1.06 -18.80
CA ASP A 17 -9.02 1.80 -20.08
C ASP A 17 -10.12 2.89 -20.11
N ALA A 18 -11.34 2.53 -19.75
CA ALA A 18 -12.48 3.45 -19.75
C ALA A 18 -12.32 4.62 -18.75
N LEU A 19 -11.61 4.39 -17.66
CA LEU A 19 -11.33 5.38 -16.61
C LEU A 19 -10.00 6.12 -16.83
N GLY A 20 -9.18 5.72 -17.78
CA GLY A 20 -7.81 6.22 -17.94
C GLY A 20 -6.91 5.91 -16.73
N ALA A 21 -7.20 4.83 -15.99
CA ALA A 21 -6.41 4.44 -14.83
C ALA A 21 -5.10 3.77 -15.28
N PRO A 22 -3.93 4.18 -14.75
CA PRO A 22 -2.64 3.64 -15.21
C PRO A 22 -2.31 2.28 -14.62
N MET A 23 -3.00 1.85 -13.56
CA MET A 23 -2.71 0.62 -12.84
C MET A 23 -3.95 -0.02 -12.23
N ILE A 24 -3.88 -1.32 -12.00
CA ILE A 24 -4.92 -2.11 -11.32
C ILE A 24 -4.31 -2.77 -10.09
N ARG A 25 -4.88 -2.53 -8.91
CA ARG A 25 -4.52 -3.23 -7.70
C ARG A 25 -5.22 -4.58 -7.61
N VAL A 26 -4.44 -5.62 -7.44
CA VAL A 26 -4.91 -7.00 -7.24
C VAL A 26 -4.60 -7.50 -5.84
N CYS A 27 -5.14 -8.66 -5.47
CA CYS A 27 -4.86 -9.32 -4.19
C CYS A 27 -4.34 -10.74 -4.47
N ILE A 28 -3.18 -11.08 -3.88
CA ILE A 28 -2.48 -12.35 -4.05
C ILE A 28 -2.41 -13.00 -2.67
N LYS A 29 -3.17 -14.08 -2.45
CA LYS A 29 -3.31 -14.71 -1.14
C LYS A 29 -2.73 -16.10 -1.03
N GLN A 30 -2.49 -16.76 -2.14
CA GLN A 30 -2.02 -18.14 -2.19
C GLN A 30 -1.04 -18.33 -3.34
N SER A 31 -0.18 -19.33 -3.26
CA SER A 31 0.87 -19.55 -4.25
C SER A 31 0.32 -19.81 -5.65
N GLU A 32 -0.87 -20.40 -5.75
CA GLU A 32 -1.57 -20.64 -7.02
C GLU A 32 -1.97 -19.34 -7.74
N ASP A 33 -2.06 -18.21 -7.02
CA ASP A 33 -2.36 -16.92 -7.63
C ASP A 33 -1.19 -16.39 -8.49
N ILE A 34 0.04 -16.87 -8.28
CA ILE A 34 1.24 -16.37 -8.98
C ILE A 34 1.11 -16.51 -10.49
N ILE A 35 0.72 -17.69 -10.98
CA ILE A 35 0.54 -17.87 -12.43
C ILE A 35 -0.59 -16.98 -12.99
N HIS A 36 -1.62 -16.76 -12.21
CA HIS A 36 -2.74 -15.90 -12.63
C HIS A 36 -2.32 -14.43 -12.68
N VAL A 37 -1.52 -13.94 -11.72
CA VAL A 37 -1.01 -12.57 -11.76
C VAL A 37 0.02 -12.37 -12.86
N GLN A 38 0.84 -13.37 -13.18
CA GLN A 38 1.74 -13.32 -14.33
C GLN A 38 0.94 -13.13 -15.63
N ASN A 39 -0.09 -13.95 -15.86
CA ASN A 39 -0.98 -13.84 -17.01
C ASN A 39 -1.73 -12.48 -17.04
N ALA A 40 -2.17 -12.01 -15.88
CA ALA A 40 -2.83 -10.70 -15.76
C ALA A 40 -1.87 -9.56 -16.10
N ALA A 41 -0.62 -9.63 -15.65
CA ALA A 41 0.40 -8.64 -15.98
C ALA A 41 0.75 -8.66 -17.48
N ASP A 42 0.87 -9.85 -18.10
CA ASP A 42 1.11 -9.99 -19.53
C ASP A 42 -0.04 -9.38 -20.36
N ALA A 43 -1.29 -9.58 -19.95
CA ALA A 43 -2.46 -8.98 -20.60
C ALA A 43 -2.53 -7.45 -20.39
N ALA A 44 -2.17 -6.98 -19.20
CA ALA A 44 -2.11 -5.55 -18.86
C ALA A 44 -1.01 -4.82 -19.64
N ALA A 45 0.16 -5.46 -19.84
CA ALA A 45 1.27 -4.91 -20.62
C ALA A 45 0.86 -4.55 -22.05
N GLN A 46 0.00 -5.37 -22.68
CA GLN A 46 -0.51 -5.11 -24.04
C GLN A 46 -1.34 -3.82 -24.14
N ARG A 47 -1.77 -3.28 -23.00
CA ARG A 47 -2.56 -2.04 -22.89
C ARG A 47 -1.78 -0.90 -22.22
N GLY A 48 -0.50 -1.09 -21.94
CA GLY A 48 0.32 -0.12 -21.22
C GLY A 48 -0.07 0.07 -19.75
N LEU A 49 -0.78 -0.93 -19.16
CA LEU A 49 -1.23 -0.89 -17.77
C LEU A 49 -0.27 -1.65 -16.85
N LYS A 50 -0.21 -1.21 -15.60
CA LYS A 50 0.51 -1.91 -14.54
C LYS A 50 -0.44 -2.73 -13.67
N ILE A 51 0.05 -3.85 -13.16
CA ILE A 51 -0.59 -4.62 -12.08
C ILE A 51 0.20 -4.38 -10.81
N VAL A 52 -0.49 -4.03 -9.73
CA VAL A 52 0.17 -3.76 -8.45
C VAL A 52 -0.47 -4.56 -7.32
N HIS A 53 0.34 -4.94 -6.34
CA HIS A 53 -0.13 -5.50 -5.06
C HIS A 53 0.27 -4.56 -3.93
N GLN A 54 -0.63 -4.36 -2.98
CA GLN A 54 -0.35 -3.59 -1.76
C GLN A 54 0.44 -4.46 -0.78
N CYS A 55 1.46 -3.90 -0.10
CA CYS A 55 2.00 -4.50 1.11
C CYS A 55 0.84 -4.63 2.10
N HIS A 56 0.30 -5.84 2.29
CA HIS A 56 -1.00 -5.99 2.93
C HIS A 56 -1.08 -7.23 3.79
N VAL A 57 -1.66 -7.07 4.97
CA VAL A 57 -1.98 -8.16 5.89
C VAL A 57 -2.89 -9.21 5.23
N GLN A 58 -2.80 -10.45 5.67
CA GLN A 58 -3.53 -11.61 5.13
C GLN A 58 -3.31 -11.81 3.62
N SER A 59 -2.07 -11.63 3.18
CA SER A 59 -1.64 -11.87 1.81
C SER A 59 -0.21 -12.44 1.78
N LEU A 60 0.28 -12.84 0.62
CA LEU A 60 1.68 -13.26 0.44
C LEU A 60 2.69 -12.09 0.50
N PHE A 61 2.25 -10.90 0.97
CA PHE A 61 3.03 -9.66 0.98
C PHE A 61 3.03 -9.02 2.38
N GLU A 62 3.15 -9.85 3.44
CA GLU A 62 3.16 -9.38 4.82
C GLU A 62 4.56 -9.00 5.31
N THR A 63 5.60 -9.73 4.93
CA THR A 63 6.97 -9.47 5.37
C THR A 63 7.84 -8.99 4.22
N LEU A 64 8.88 -8.20 4.51
CA LEU A 64 9.79 -7.69 3.48
C LEU A 64 10.46 -8.82 2.67
N ASP A 65 10.79 -9.94 3.34
CA ASP A 65 11.40 -11.10 2.69
C ASP A 65 10.42 -11.79 1.73
N GLU A 66 9.16 -11.97 2.16
CA GLU A 66 8.12 -12.55 1.30
C GLU A 66 7.78 -11.61 0.14
N ILE A 67 7.63 -10.31 0.39
CA ILE A 67 7.38 -9.31 -0.65
C ILE A 67 8.45 -9.41 -1.73
N GLU A 68 9.72 -9.34 -1.36
CA GLU A 68 10.83 -9.44 -2.32
C GLU A 68 10.84 -10.77 -3.05
N ALA A 69 10.63 -11.89 -2.35
CA ALA A 69 10.56 -13.20 -2.97
C ALA A 69 9.42 -13.29 -4.01
N ARG A 70 8.23 -12.76 -3.67
CA ARG A 70 7.05 -12.81 -4.56
C ARG A 70 7.19 -11.91 -5.77
N VAL A 71 7.70 -10.69 -5.63
CA VAL A 71 7.91 -9.82 -6.80
C VAL A 71 8.93 -10.42 -7.76
N ARG A 72 10.00 -11.06 -7.25
CA ARG A 72 10.99 -11.78 -8.05
C ARG A 72 10.39 -13.02 -8.72
N GLU A 73 9.53 -13.77 -8.06
CA GLU A 73 8.83 -14.93 -8.59
C GLU A 73 7.85 -14.54 -9.71
N ILE A 74 7.08 -13.45 -9.51
CA ILE A 74 6.17 -12.92 -10.53
C ILE A 74 6.96 -12.48 -11.76
N ASN A 75 8.09 -11.81 -11.58
CA ASN A 75 9.05 -11.48 -12.64
C ASN A 75 8.38 -10.89 -13.90
N ARG A 76 7.62 -9.80 -13.71
CA ARG A 76 7.01 -9.03 -14.80
C ARG A 76 7.38 -7.56 -14.66
N PRO A 77 7.86 -6.89 -15.73
CA PRO A 77 8.34 -5.50 -15.66
C PRO A 77 7.22 -4.48 -15.37
N ASN A 78 5.98 -4.84 -15.60
CA ASN A 78 4.78 -4.03 -15.31
C ASN A 78 4.04 -4.51 -14.05
N PHE A 79 4.67 -5.36 -13.22
CA PHE A 79 4.17 -5.69 -11.89
C PHE A 79 4.94 -4.88 -10.84
N GLY A 80 4.21 -4.28 -9.91
CA GLY A 80 4.80 -3.48 -8.83
C GLY A 80 4.04 -3.54 -7.53
N LEU A 81 4.43 -2.67 -6.61
CA LEU A 81 3.93 -2.58 -5.26
C LEU A 81 3.19 -1.27 -5.01
N VAL A 82 2.17 -1.35 -4.18
CA VAL A 82 1.68 -0.22 -3.40
C VAL A 82 2.30 -0.34 -2.02
N PHE A 83 3.28 0.50 -1.73
CA PHE A 83 3.93 0.54 -0.43
C PHE A 83 2.97 1.11 0.61
N GLU A 84 2.85 0.48 1.77
CA GLU A 84 2.02 0.98 2.87
C GLU A 84 2.66 0.65 4.22
N ALA A 85 3.15 1.68 4.89
CA ALA A 85 3.82 1.59 6.18
C ALA A 85 2.95 0.95 7.27
N ALA A 86 1.66 1.30 7.31
CA ALA A 86 0.73 0.81 8.33
C ALA A 86 0.59 -0.73 8.33
N ASN A 87 0.53 -1.35 7.15
CA ASN A 87 0.48 -2.81 7.06
C ASN A 87 1.81 -3.47 7.43
N LEU A 88 2.94 -2.87 7.06
CA LEU A 88 4.26 -3.36 7.45
C LEU A 88 4.46 -3.28 8.97
N GLU A 89 4.04 -2.18 9.61
CA GLU A 89 4.07 -2.02 11.07
C GLU A 89 3.26 -3.13 11.77
N GLN A 90 2.04 -3.44 11.31
CA GLN A 90 1.21 -4.52 11.85
C GLN A 90 1.90 -5.88 11.77
N CYS A 91 2.72 -6.08 10.74
CA CYS A 91 3.52 -7.28 10.54
C CYS A 91 4.88 -7.24 11.29
N GLY A 92 5.13 -6.20 12.11
CA GLY A 92 6.39 -6.04 12.84
C GLY A 92 7.59 -5.81 11.94
N GLN A 93 7.36 -5.30 10.72
CA GLN A 93 8.40 -5.02 9.75
C GLN A 93 8.86 -3.56 9.84
N ASP A 94 10.11 -3.33 9.43
CA ASP A 94 10.59 -1.99 9.14
C ASP A 94 9.81 -1.40 7.96
N TYR A 95 9.52 -0.10 8.00
CA TYR A 95 8.86 0.66 6.94
C TYR A 95 9.56 2.00 6.66
N GLY A 96 10.69 2.25 7.32
CA GLY A 96 11.52 3.43 7.13
C GLY A 96 12.44 3.34 5.91
N PRO A 97 13.49 4.21 5.86
CA PRO A 97 14.38 4.30 4.71
C PRO A 97 14.99 2.97 4.26
N PRO A 98 15.45 2.06 5.15
CA PRO A 98 16.01 0.78 4.72
C PRO A 98 15.00 -0.12 4.00
N ALA A 99 13.75 -0.16 4.47
CA ALA A 99 12.70 -0.95 3.83
C ALA A 99 12.31 -0.36 2.46
N ILE A 100 12.23 0.96 2.38
CA ILE A 100 11.91 1.67 1.13
C ILE A 100 13.03 1.48 0.11
N GLU A 101 14.31 1.63 0.51
CA GLU A 101 15.46 1.37 -0.35
C GLU A 101 15.43 -0.05 -0.91
N ARG A 102 15.15 -1.04 -0.06
CA ARG A 102 15.06 -2.46 -0.44
C ARG A 102 13.98 -2.71 -1.50
N LEU A 103 12.83 -2.05 -1.39
CA LEU A 103 11.67 -2.24 -2.27
C LEU A 103 11.63 -1.27 -3.46
N THR A 104 12.59 -0.34 -3.55
CA THR A 104 12.66 0.72 -4.59
C THR A 104 12.33 0.24 -6.01
N PRO A 105 12.86 -0.90 -6.52
CA PRO A 105 12.63 -1.28 -7.91
C PRO A 105 11.16 -1.56 -8.27
N TRP A 106 10.29 -1.70 -7.26
CA TRP A 106 8.90 -2.14 -7.46
C TRP A 106 7.85 -1.17 -6.95
N ILE A 107 8.23 -0.08 -6.23
CA ILE A 107 7.25 0.88 -5.68
C ILE A 107 6.63 1.69 -6.81
N GLU A 108 5.31 1.51 -7.02
CA GLU A 108 4.53 2.19 -8.05
C GLU A 108 3.53 3.20 -7.48
N ASN A 109 3.15 3.01 -6.22
CA ASN A 109 2.29 3.92 -5.47
C ASN A 109 2.60 3.78 -3.97
N VAL A 110 2.34 4.82 -3.22
CA VAL A 110 2.43 4.82 -1.75
C VAL A 110 1.05 5.11 -1.16
N TYR A 111 0.57 4.21 -0.32
CA TYR A 111 -0.65 4.44 0.46
C TYR A 111 -0.27 4.97 1.84
N LEU A 112 -0.95 6.03 2.23
CA LEU A 112 -0.78 6.69 3.52
C LEU A 112 -2.02 6.39 4.37
N GLN A 113 -1.83 5.60 5.41
CA GLN A 113 -2.80 5.30 6.45
C GLN A 113 -2.12 5.49 7.79
N ASN A 114 -2.77 6.19 8.72
CA ASN A 114 -2.27 6.35 10.08
C ASN A 114 -3.04 5.46 11.06
N GLN A 115 -2.29 4.88 11.96
CA GLN A 115 -2.79 4.02 13.02
C GLN A 115 -1.82 4.02 14.19
N ARG A 116 -2.29 3.55 15.31
CA ARG A 116 -1.48 3.30 16.50
C ARG A 116 -1.70 1.87 16.96
N ILE A 117 -0.64 1.08 17.11
CA ILE A 117 -0.73 -0.24 17.74
C ILE A 117 -0.94 -0.02 19.25
N SER A 118 -2.02 -0.57 19.79
CA SER A 118 -2.43 -0.37 21.17
C SER A 118 -3.01 -1.64 21.73
N ALA A 119 -2.57 -2.08 22.92
CA ALA A 119 -3.09 -3.29 23.57
C ALA A 119 -4.62 -3.25 23.78
N THR A 120 -5.18 -2.04 23.87
CA THR A 120 -6.63 -1.78 24.05
C THR A 120 -7.30 -1.28 22.77
N GLY A 121 -6.60 -1.37 21.63
CA GLY A 121 -7.09 -0.86 20.35
C GLY A 121 -8.48 -1.39 19.99
N ALA A 122 -9.30 -0.48 19.47
CA ALA A 122 -10.71 -0.75 19.16
C ALA A 122 -10.88 -1.74 18.00
N ILE A 123 -9.91 -1.77 17.08
CA ILE A 123 -9.93 -2.62 15.89
C ILE A 123 -8.88 -3.71 16.05
N ARG A 124 -9.23 -4.95 15.67
CA ARG A 124 -8.28 -6.07 15.59
C ARG A 124 -8.13 -6.50 14.14
N LEU A 125 -6.95 -6.28 13.59
CA LEU A 125 -6.58 -6.78 12.27
C LEU A 125 -5.79 -8.07 12.41
N ASN A 126 -6.12 -9.07 11.61
CA ASN A 126 -5.39 -10.32 11.63
C ASN A 126 -4.25 -10.27 10.62
N THR A 127 -3.07 -10.70 11.05
CA THR A 127 -1.94 -10.97 10.17
C THR A 127 -1.64 -12.47 10.20
N TRP A 128 -1.01 -13.00 9.17
CA TRP A 128 -0.56 -14.39 9.19
C TRP A 128 0.74 -14.54 9.99
N CYS A 129 1.61 -13.52 9.94
CA CYS A 129 2.91 -13.56 10.62
C CYS A 129 2.82 -13.31 12.14
N ASN A 130 1.90 -12.45 12.61
CA ASN A 130 1.81 -12.04 14.04
C ASN A 130 0.45 -12.34 14.69
N GLY A 131 -0.51 -12.93 13.94
CA GLY A 131 -1.88 -13.13 14.44
C GLY A 131 -2.66 -11.81 14.57
N PRO A 132 -3.57 -11.70 15.56
CA PRO A 132 -4.39 -10.50 15.75
C PRO A 132 -3.57 -9.34 16.32
N VAL A 133 -3.55 -8.21 15.62
CA VAL A 133 -2.91 -6.97 16.06
C VAL A 133 -3.99 -5.93 16.38
N PRO A 134 -4.09 -5.48 17.63
CA PRO A 134 -5.04 -4.45 18.02
C PRO A 134 -4.48 -3.07 17.67
N ILE A 135 -5.32 -2.25 17.02
CA ILE A 135 -4.98 -0.90 16.57
C ILE A 135 -6.10 0.09 16.90
N ASP A 136 -5.72 1.35 16.99
CA ASP A 136 -6.62 2.50 16.87
C ASP A 136 -6.31 3.23 15.55
N LEU A 137 -7.35 3.61 14.79
CA LEU A 137 -7.19 4.49 13.64
C LEU A 137 -6.97 5.91 14.13
N CYS A 138 -6.05 6.61 13.48
CA CYS A 138 -5.71 8.00 13.77
C CYS A 138 -5.91 8.83 12.49
N GLU A 139 -6.16 10.13 12.61
CA GLU A 139 -6.08 11.03 11.47
C GLU A 139 -4.64 11.08 10.94
N ILE A 140 -4.43 11.31 9.65
CA ILE A 140 -3.09 11.28 9.02
C ILE A 140 -2.09 12.19 9.77
N TYR A 141 -2.54 13.32 10.26
CA TYR A 141 -1.72 14.33 10.95
C TYR A 141 -1.60 14.12 12.47
N GLU A 142 -2.25 13.09 13.04
CA GLU A 142 -2.11 12.83 14.47
C GLU A 142 -0.73 12.22 14.78
N PRO A 143 -0.10 12.66 15.89
CA PRO A 143 1.16 12.11 16.35
C PRO A 143 0.99 10.69 16.94
N ASP A 144 2.12 10.05 17.24
CA ASP A 144 2.20 8.74 17.91
C ASP A 144 1.62 7.56 17.11
N GLY A 145 1.42 7.73 15.82
CA GLY A 145 1.10 6.69 14.86
C GLY A 145 2.30 6.35 13.97
N ILE A 146 2.03 6.15 12.68
CA ILE A 146 3.07 5.92 11.67
C ILE A 146 4.03 7.11 11.60
N ASP A 147 5.32 6.84 11.66
CA ASP A 147 6.38 7.84 11.46
C ASP A 147 6.48 8.23 9.97
N PHE A 148 5.59 9.12 9.56
CA PHE A 148 5.60 9.63 8.18
C PHE A 148 6.87 10.43 7.86
N ALA A 149 7.53 11.05 8.83
CA ALA A 149 8.78 11.75 8.57
C ALA A 149 9.84 10.77 8.06
N SER A 150 9.98 9.62 8.73
CA SER A 150 10.86 8.53 8.29
C SER A 150 10.46 7.96 6.92
N VAL A 151 9.16 7.81 6.66
CA VAL A 151 8.67 7.34 5.33
C VAL A 151 9.05 8.35 4.24
N PHE A 152 8.82 9.65 4.46
CA PHE A 152 9.15 10.68 3.47
C PHE A 152 10.66 10.85 3.26
N GLU A 153 11.48 10.71 4.32
CA GLU A 153 12.93 10.64 4.21
C GLU A 153 13.37 9.49 3.27
N GLY A 154 12.81 8.30 3.46
CA GLY A 154 13.11 7.15 2.60
C GLY A 154 12.67 7.36 1.15
N LEU A 155 11.48 7.91 0.92
CA LEU A 155 10.98 8.19 -0.43
C LEU A 155 11.85 9.25 -1.15
N GLN A 156 12.27 10.27 -0.42
CA GLN A 156 13.18 11.29 -0.96
C GLN A 156 14.56 10.70 -1.30
N ALA A 157 15.11 9.87 -0.43
CA ALA A 157 16.43 9.24 -0.63
C ALA A 157 16.49 8.39 -1.90
N ILE A 158 15.38 7.76 -2.29
CA ILE A 158 15.26 6.98 -3.54
C ILE A 158 14.82 7.82 -4.75
N GLY A 159 14.56 9.12 -4.57
CA GLY A 159 14.06 9.99 -5.64
C GLY A 159 12.65 9.62 -6.12
N TYR A 160 11.76 9.15 -5.23
CA TYR A 160 10.41 8.78 -5.59
C TYR A 160 9.59 10.01 -6.02
N ASP A 161 9.05 9.95 -7.24
CA ASP A 161 8.21 11.00 -7.84
C ASP A 161 6.79 10.49 -8.20
N GLY A 162 6.46 9.28 -7.75
CA GLY A 162 5.18 8.64 -8.01
C GLY A 162 4.02 9.18 -7.14
N PRO A 163 2.82 8.62 -7.33
CA PRO A 163 1.64 9.08 -6.59
C PRO A 163 1.69 8.73 -5.10
N LEU A 164 1.17 9.65 -4.29
CA LEU A 164 0.86 9.44 -2.87
C LEU A 164 -0.66 9.42 -2.71
N THR A 165 -1.19 8.34 -2.17
CA THR A 165 -2.64 8.15 -2.03
C THR A 165 -3.02 8.05 -0.56
N VAL A 166 -3.81 8.98 -0.07
CA VAL A 166 -4.40 8.87 1.28
C VAL A 166 -5.44 7.75 1.27
N HIS A 167 -5.15 6.68 1.99
CA HIS A 167 -5.99 5.50 2.14
C HIS A 167 -6.44 5.38 3.59
N GLN A 168 -7.12 6.43 4.07
CA GLN A 168 -7.49 6.57 5.48
C GLN A 168 -8.98 6.38 5.68
N SER A 169 -9.35 5.58 6.69
CA SER A 169 -10.69 5.60 7.26
C SER A 169 -10.73 6.63 8.38
N ALA A 170 -11.75 7.47 8.40
CA ALA A 170 -11.92 8.42 9.49
C ALA A 170 -12.16 7.68 10.82
N PRO A 171 -11.62 8.17 11.95
CA PRO A 171 -11.99 7.70 13.27
C PRO A 171 -13.51 7.82 13.50
N GLU A 172 -14.11 6.88 14.24
CA GLU A 172 -15.56 6.84 14.46
C GLU A 172 -16.07 8.09 15.22
N ASP A 173 -15.22 8.66 16.07
CA ASP A 173 -15.58 9.80 16.94
C ASP A 173 -15.16 11.18 16.40
N THR A 174 -14.83 11.28 15.12
CA THR A 174 -14.43 12.57 14.54
C THR A 174 -15.63 13.52 14.41
N SER A 175 -15.47 14.77 14.88
CA SER A 175 -16.41 15.86 14.63
C SER A 175 -16.12 16.64 13.35
N LEU A 176 -15.05 16.28 12.64
CA LEU A 176 -14.60 16.93 11.41
C LEU A 176 -15.46 16.51 10.23
N THR A 177 -15.69 17.44 9.32
CA THR A 177 -16.26 17.10 8.01
C THR A 177 -15.19 16.46 7.12
N ALA A 178 -15.61 15.69 6.11
CA ALA A 178 -14.69 15.12 5.12
C ALA A 178 -13.80 16.18 4.44
N LEU A 179 -14.32 17.40 4.25
CA LEU A 179 -13.56 18.52 3.70
C LEU A 179 -12.49 19.02 4.68
N ASP A 180 -12.83 19.13 5.98
CA ASP A 180 -11.88 19.56 7.01
C ASP A 180 -10.74 18.55 7.11
N THR A 181 -11.05 17.25 7.21
CA THR A 181 -10.06 16.17 7.24
C THR A 181 -9.16 16.20 6.01
N ALA A 182 -9.73 16.30 4.82
CA ALA A 182 -8.96 16.36 3.59
C ALA A 182 -8.04 17.59 3.52
N THR A 183 -8.53 18.74 4.00
CA THR A 183 -7.75 19.99 4.03
C THR A 183 -6.59 19.91 5.00
N GLN A 184 -6.82 19.40 6.21
CA GLN A 184 -5.78 19.24 7.24
C GLN A 184 -4.74 18.21 6.78
N THR A 185 -5.18 17.07 6.25
CA THR A 185 -4.31 16.03 5.69
C THR A 185 -3.42 16.60 4.58
N ALA A 186 -4.00 17.32 3.62
CA ALA A 186 -3.24 17.91 2.52
C ALA A 186 -2.24 18.97 3.00
N THR A 187 -2.57 19.73 4.04
CA THR A 187 -1.66 20.71 4.63
C THR A 187 -0.48 20.03 5.31
N PHE A 188 -0.75 19.02 6.13
CA PHE A 188 0.27 18.22 6.81
C PHE A 188 1.24 17.56 5.82
N LEU A 189 0.72 16.89 4.78
CA LEU A 189 1.56 16.22 3.79
C LEU A 189 2.43 17.19 2.99
N ARG A 190 1.90 18.38 2.62
CA ARG A 190 2.70 19.41 1.95
C ARG A 190 3.82 19.94 2.83
N GLN A 191 3.59 20.06 4.14
CA GLN A 191 4.62 20.47 5.08
C GLN A 191 5.72 19.40 5.17
N LEU A 192 5.37 18.12 5.33
CA LEU A 192 6.35 17.02 5.33
C LEU A 192 7.20 17.00 4.04
N MET A 193 6.59 17.25 2.89
CA MET A 193 7.30 17.33 1.62
C MET A 193 8.27 18.53 1.56
N SER A 194 7.92 19.68 2.17
CA SER A 194 8.77 20.86 2.18
C SER A 194 9.92 20.78 3.18
N ASP A 195 9.70 20.15 4.33
CA ASP A 195 10.71 20.02 5.39
C ASP A 195 11.83 19.01 5.01
N ASN A 196 11.56 18.16 4.04
CA ASN A 196 12.49 17.17 3.50
C ASN A 196 13.12 17.62 2.15
N THR A 197 12.98 18.88 1.76
CA THR A 197 13.58 19.46 0.53
C THR A 197 14.78 20.32 0.88
#